data_8a8c7de7d3d9c63789811b95ba1391a2
#
_entry.id   8a8c7de7d3d9c63789811b95ba1391a2
#
_cell.length_a   1.000
_cell.length_b   1.000
_cell.length_c   1.000
_cell.angle_alpha   90.00
_cell.angle_beta   90.00
_cell.angle_gamma   90.00
#
_symmetry.space_group_name_H-M   'P 1'
#
loop_
_entity.id
_entity.type
_entity.pdbx_description
1 polymer ?
#
loop_
_entity_poly.entity_id
_entity_poly.type
_entity_poly.pdbx_seq_one_letter_code
_entity_poly.pdbx_strand_id
1 'polypeptide(L)'
;MKIIKIEPNGNGSHNNQTINGADSATFPVPDGWAIIPDNMETPNFPFGDITVDETQTPPVVTSWTPLPIPEPEPTPEPEPTADEVLNALLGVNT
;
A
#
# COMPACT_ATOMS: atom_id res chain seq x y z
N MET A 1 11.54 -0.43 -12.88
CA MET A 1 12.04 0.19 -11.65
C MET A 1 10.88 0.52 -10.75
N LYS A 2 11.01 0.24 -9.48
CA LYS A 2 10.00 0.63 -8.50
C LYS A 2 10.59 1.65 -7.55
N ILE A 3 9.80 2.65 -7.23
CA ILE A 3 10.15 3.61 -6.19
C ILE A 3 9.11 3.56 -5.10
N ILE A 4 9.50 3.88 -3.89
CA ILE A 4 8.64 3.81 -2.72
C ILE A 4 8.85 5.03 -1.85
N LYS A 5 7.77 5.54 -1.29
CA LYS A 5 7.86 6.67 -0.37
C LYS A 5 8.47 6.19 0.94
N ILE A 6 9.47 6.91 1.43
CA ILE A 6 10.21 6.51 2.63
C ILE A 6 9.31 6.56 3.87
N GLU A 7 8.45 7.57 3.96
CA GLU A 7 7.55 7.70 5.09
C GLU A 7 6.32 6.80 4.92
N PRO A 8 6.02 5.93 5.89
CA PRO A 8 4.87 5.06 5.80
C PRO A 8 3.56 5.81 6.04
N ASN A 9 2.49 5.28 5.46
CA ASN A 9 1.14 5.72 5.76
C ASN A 9 0.73 5.24 7.16
N GLY A 10 -0.36 5.74 7.68
CA GLY A 10 -0.83 5.37 9.02
C GLY A 10 -1.15 3.88 9.21
N ASN A 11 -1.37 3.15 8.12
CA ASN A 11 -1.66 1.71 8.17
C ASN A 11 -0.43 0.82 7.98
N GLY A 12 0.75 1.42 7.85
CA GLY A 12 2.00 0.68 7.64
C GLY A 12 2.35 0.44 6.17
N SER A 13 1.52 0.84 5.24
CA SER A 13 1.84 0.76 3.82
C SER A 13 2.67 1.96 3.38
N HIS A 14 3.35 1.81 2.25
CA HIS A 14 4.08 2.92 1.66
C HIS A 14 3.49 3.24 0.29
N ASN A 15 3.40 4.52 -0.02
CA ASN A 15 3.08 4.92 -1.39
C ASN A 15 4.20 4.44 -2.31
N ASN A 16 3.83 3.99 -3.48
CA ASN A 16 4.79 3.41 -4.40
C ASN A 16 4.37 3.70 -5.84
N GLN A 17 5.34 3.58 -6.73
CA GLN A 17 5.11 3.76 -8.16
C GLN A 17 6.00 2.80 -8.92
N THR A 18 5.47 2.19 -9.96
CA THR A 18 6.24 1.34 -10.86
C THR A 18 6.49 2.11 -12.15
N ILE A 19 7.75 2.15 -12.58
CA ILE A 19 8.17 2.86 -13.77
C ILE A 19 8.73 1.83 -14.73
N ASN A 20 8.18 1.77 -15.93
CA ASN A 20 8.58 0.78 -16.92
C ASN A 20 9.28 1.42 -18.11
N GLY A 21 10.12 0.66 -18.76
CA GLY A 21 10.72 1.03 -20.03
C GLY A 21 11.85 2.04 -19.93
N ALA A 22 12.05 2.80 -20.99
CA ALA A 22 13.17 3.74 -21.10
C ALA A 22 13.09 4.87 -20.09
N ASP A 23 11.90 5.18 -19.61
CA ASP A 23 11.71 6.26 -18.65
C ASP A 23 12.35 5.96 -17.29
N SER A 24 12.54 4.70 -16.97
CA SER A 24 13.14 4.32 -15.70
C SER A 24 14.58 4.83 -15.54
N ALA A 25 15.33 4.99 -16.61
CA ALA A 25 16.70 5.46 -16.56
C ALA A 25 16.80 6.97 -16.35
N THR A 26 15.76 7.70 -16.71
CA THR A 26 15.77 9.15 -16.67
C THR A 26 14.75 9.73 -15.70
N PHE A 27 14.00 8.87 -15.03
CA PHE A 27 12.95 9.32 -14.13
C PHE A 27 13.55 9.98 -12.88
N PRO A 28 13.22 11.24 -12.61
CA PRO A 28 13.69 11.89 -11.40
C PRO A 28 12.93 11.35 -10.20
N VAL A 29 13.64 10.77 -9.25
CA VAL A 29 13.02 10.29 -8.01
C VAL A 29 12.72 11.49 -7.12
N PRO A 30 11.46 11.70 -6.71
CA PRO A 30 11.11 12.83 -5.86
C PRO A 30 11.78 12.76 -4.50
N ASP A 31 11.93 13.90 -3.85
CA ASP A 31 12.42 13.93 -2.48
C ASP A 31 11.50 13.13 -1.57
N GLY A 32 12.07 12.37 -0.65
CA GLY A 32 11.28 11.52 0.25
C GLY A 32 10.91 10.16 -0.34
N TRP A 33 11.43 9.83 -1.51
CA TRP A 33 11.25 8.54 -2.16
C TRP A 33 12.58 7.82 -2.33
N ALA A 34 12.54 6.52 -2.44
CA ALA A 34 13.72 5.69 -2.64
C ALA A 34 13.48 4.66 -3.73
N ILE A 35 14.56 4.18 -4.34
CA ILE A 35 14.48 3.15 -5.36
C ILE A 35 14.52 1.78 -4.68
N ILE A 36 13.64 0.88 -5.10
CA ILE A 36 13.70 -0.52 -4.68
C ILE A 36 14.54 -1.27 -5.72
N PRO A 37 15.66 -1.92 -5.33
CA PRO A 37 16.44 -2.73 -6.26
C PRO A 37 15.59 -3.83 -6.90
N ASP A 38 15.79 -4.06 -8.18
CA ASP A 38 14.98 -5.04 -8.92
C ASP A 38 15.13 -6.46 -8.39
N ASN A 39 16.27 -6.76 -7.76
CA ASN A 39 16.52 -8.09 -7.21
C ASN A 39 16.03 -8.25 -5.76
N MET A 40 15.41 -7.22 -5.20
CA MET A 40 14.92 -7.29 -3.82
C MET A 40 13.51 -7.87 -3.81
N GLU A 41 13.30 -8.87 -2.96
CA GLU A 41 11.96 -9.40 -2.73
C GLU A 41 11.25 -8.50 -1.72
N THR A 42 10.00 -8.21 -1.99
CA THR A 42 9.18 -7.33 -1.15
C THR A 42 7.87 -8.01 -0.80
N PRO A 43 7.93 -9.06 0.04
CA PRO A 43 6.70 -9.76 0.43
C PRO A 43 5.77 -8.82 1.19
N ASN A 44 4.46 -9.03 1.00
CA ASN A 44 3.40 -8.19 1.56
C ASN A 44 3.40 -6.74 1.06
N PHE A 45 4.18 -6.46 -0.02
CA PHE A 45 4.19 -5.12 -0.61
C PHE A 45 2.75 -4.63 -0.86
N PRO A 46 2.38 -3.39 -0.54
CA PRO A 46 3.25 -2.30 -0.06
C PRO A 46 3.43 -2.22 1.47
N PHE A 47 3.06 -3.27 2.21
CA PHE A 47 3.20 -3.29 3.66
C PHE A 47 4.56 -3.86 4.04
N GLY A 48 5.47 -3.00 4.41
CA GLY A 48 6.81 -3.41 4.80
C GLY A 48 7.54 -2.30 5.53
N ASP A 49 8.49 -2.71 6.36
CA ASP A 49 9.40 -1.78 7.02
C ASP A 49 10.66 -1.72 6.16
N ILE A 50 11.03 -0.54 5.74
CA ILE A 50 12.17 -0.35 4.84
C ILE A 50 13.31 0.35 5.55
N THR A 51 14.52 -0.06 5.19
CA THR A 51 15.74 0.65 5.55
C THR A 51 16.29 1.26 4.26
N VAL A 52 16.63 2.52 4.30
CA VAL A 52 17.04 3.28 3.13
C VAL A 52 18.41 3.86 3.34
N ASP A 53 19.25 3.79 2.32
CA ASP A 53 20.54 4.46 2.32
C ASP A 53 20.35 5.86 1.72
N GLU A 54 20.29 6.84 2.60
CA GLU A 54 20.08 8.23 2.19
C GLU A 54 21.36 8.91 1.73
N THR A 55 22.49 8.23 1.84
CA THR A 55 23.76 8.79 1.36
C THR A 55 23.87 8.68 -0.14
N GLN A 56 23.04 7.87 -0.77
CA GLN A 56 22.98 7.79 -2.22
C GLN A 56 21.99 8.80 -2.78
N THR A 57 22.22 9.21 -3.99
CA THR A 57 21.35 10.14 -4.70
C THR A 57 20.93 9.50 -6.03
N PRO A 58 19.67 9.07 -6.17
CA PRO A 58 18.59 9.08 -5.17
C PRO A 58 18.78 8.02 -4.09
N PRO A 59 18.10 8.13 -2.94
CA PRO A 59 18.16 7.10 -1.91
C PRO A 59 17.74 5.74 -2.42
N VAL A 60 18.31 4.68 -1.86
CA VAL A 60 18.04 3.30 -2.27
C VAL A 60 17.64 2.47 -1.07
N VAL A 61 16.58 1.68 -1.23
CA VAL A 61 16.16 0.75 -0.18
C VAL A 61 17.21 -0.35 -0.04
N THR A 62 17.71 -0.55 1.16
CA THR A 62 18.74 -1.55 1.45
C THR A 62 18.17 -2.79 2.12
N SER A 63 17.00 -2.69 2.73
CA SER A 63 16.39 -3.81 3.44
C SER A 63 14.88 -3.69 3.40
N TRP A 64 14.21 -4.83 3.35
CA TRP A 64 12.76 -4.92 3.38
C TRP A 64 12.34 -5.96 4.40
N THR A 65 11.58 -5.54 5.41
CA THR A 65 10.99 -6.43 6.40
C THR A 65 9.49 -6.45 6.19
N PRO A 66 8.89 -7.59 5.81
CA PRO A 66 7.45 -7.62 5.55
C PRO A 66 6.67 -7.36 6.83
N LEU A 67 5.66 -6.50 6.72
CA LEU A 67 4.72 -6.25 7.80
C LEU A 67 3.42 -7.02 7.55
N PRO A 68 2.68 -7.35 8.61
CA PRO A 68 1.40 -8.01 8.41
C PRO A 68 0.46 -7.09 7.66
N ILE A 69 -0.19 -7.62 6.64
CA ILE A 69 -1.21 -6.88 5.91
C ILE A 69 -2.39 -6.72 6.85
N PRO A 70 -2.80 -5.47 7.15
CA PRO A 70 -3.95 -5.28 8.01
C PRO A 70 -5.17 -5.94 7.36
N GLU A 71 -5.92 -6.68 8.16
CA GLU A 71 -7.16 -7.24 7.66
C GLU A 71 -8.00 -6.05 7.18
N PRO A 72 -8.55 -6.13 5.97
CA PRO A 72 -9.49 -5.12 5.55
C PRO A 72 -10.55 -5.07 6.64
N GLU A 73 -10.80 -3.88 7.16
CA GLU A 73 -11.90 -3.71 8.09
C GLU A 73 -13.05 -4.51 7.52
N PRO A 74 -13.63 -5.41 8.32
CA PRO A 74 -14.75 -6.14 7.82
C PRO A 74 -15.69 -5.10 7.25
N THR A 75 -15.95 -5.22 5.98
CA THR A 75 -16.93 -4.37 5.36
C THR A 75 -18.08 -4.43 6.30
N PRO A 76 -18.47 -3.31 6.89
CA PRO A 76 -19.62 -3.33 7.76
C PRO A 76 -20.70 -4.04 6.98
N GLU A 77 -21.31 -5.03 7.61
CA GLU A 77 -22.39 -5.72 6.99
C GLU A 77 -23.19 -4.66 6.29
N PRO A 78 -23.46 -4.81 5.00
CA PRO A 78 -24.15 -3.78 4.29
C PRO A 78 -25.37 -3.44 5.10
N GLU A 79 -25.48 -2.17 5.43
CA GLU A 79 -26.66 -1.70 6.13
C GLU A 79 -27.83 -2.39 5.51
N PRO A 80 -28.71 -2.96 6.34
CA PRO A 80 -29.83 -3.67 5.79
C PRO A 80 -30.48 -2.80 4.74
N THR A 81 -30.69 -3.38 3.60
CA THR A 81 -31.31 -2.64 2.52
C THR A 81 -32.65 -2.16 3.00
N ALA A 82 -33.15 -1.12 2.38
CA ALA A 82 -34.50 -0.61 2.74
C ALA A 82 -35.54 -1.72 2.75
N ASP A 83 -35.36 -2.70 1.89
CA ASP A 83 -36.30 -3.82 1.84
C ASP A 83 -36.23 -4.70 3.08
N GLU A 84 -35.01 -4.94 3.60
CA GLU A 84 -34.83 -5.72 4.80
C GLU A 84 -35.40 -4.99 6.03
N VAL A 85 -35.15 -3.69 6.09
CA VAL A 85 -35.71 -2.87 7.16
C VAL A 85 -37.23 -2.83 7.07
N LEU A 86 -37.73 -2.71 5.88
CA LEU A 86 -39.17 -2.68 5.67
C LEU A 86 -39.80 -4.02 6.08
N ASN A 87 -39.19 -5.12 5.71
CA ASN A 87 -39.69 -6.43 6.10
C ASN A 87 -39.67 -6.62 7.62
N ALA A 88 -38.63 -6.13 8.28
CA ALA A 88 -38.60 -6.17 9.72
C ALA A 88 -39.64 -5.32 10.39
N LEU A 89 -39.92 -4.16 9.80
CA LEU A 89 -40.92 -3.28 10.35
C LEU A 89 -42.35 -3.73 10.06
N LEU A 90 -42.55 -4.32 8.96
CA LEU A 90 -43.86 -4.89 8.64
C LEU A 90 -44.15 -6.14 9.42
N GLY A 91 -43.28 -6.45 10.35
CA GLY A 91 -43.55 -7.47 11.22
C GLY A 91 -43.52 -8.72 10.68
N VAL A 92 -42.83 -8.55 9.74
CA VAL A 92 -42.95 -9.54 9.36
C VAL A 92 -44.16 -10.10 9.16
N ASN A 93 -44.76 -9.52 8.48
CA ASN A 93 -45.85 -9.96 8.04
C ASN A 93 -45.73 -10.98 7.26
N THR A 94 -45.30 -11.79 7.73
CA THR A 94 -45.46 -12.88 6.96
C THR A 94 -46.05 -13.82 7.40
#